data_2b6637e2eacba10901dd7248ef55b2db
#
_entry.id   2b6637e2eacba10901dd7248ef55b2db
#
_cell.length_a   1.000
_cell.length_b   1.000
_cell.length_c   1.000
_cell.angle_alpha   90.00
_cell.angle_beta   90.00
_cell.angle_gamma   90.00
#
_symmetry.space_group_name_H-M   'P 1'
#
loop_
_entity.id
_entity.type
_entity.pdbx_description
1 polymer ?
#
loop_
_entity_poly.entity_id
_entity_poly.type
_entity_poly.pdbx_seq_one_letter_code
_entity_poly.pdbx_strand_id
1 'polypeptide(L)'
;MRLLASLLQLVMMAGALFGAGFTSQGFLEFPKSEEIGAMSAVEVDAKGRIYVLHRGPKPVMVFDRQGRHVRSFGDGLFKVAHGLRVDRQGNIWTTDNALHVLRKFSPEGKLLATVGEEGKAGNDETHFRSPDDIVFTSRHEMIVADAGNGRIVRLSTDGKYISSWGKKGKAVGEFAAAHGLAIDKRDRVYVADRGNNRVQVFSIKGKQLGEWKGFGNPFGLLVYGDDLLVSDGDVHRISHLRLTDGSI
;
A
#
# COMPACT_ATOMS: atom_id res chain seq x y z
N MET A 1 20.04 -5.17 -10.50
CA MET A 1 20.11 -5.95 -9.26
C MET A 1 20.59 -5.14 -8.04
N ARG A 2 20.57 -3.82 -8.05
CA ARG A 2 21.02 -2.97 -6.91
C ARG A 2 19.99 -1.93 -6.43
N LEU A 3 18.82 -1.79 -7.07
CA LEU A 3 17.89 -0.68 -6.77
C LEU A 3 16.76 -0.99 -5.76
N LEU A 4 16.48 -2.23 -5.47
CA LEU A 4 15.36 -2.61 -4.59
C LEU A 4 15.78 -3.05 -3.18
N ALA A 5 17.04 -3.40 -2.99
CA ALA A 5 17.61 -3.50 -1.63
C ALA A 5 17.62 -2.13 -0.92
N SER A 6 17.47 -1.03 -1.69
CA SER A 6 17.50 0.33 -1.17
C SER A 6 16.24 0.77 -0.44
N LEU A 7 15.04 0.22 -0.70
CA LEU A 7 13.85 0.72 0.00
C LEU A 7 13.78 0.23 1.45
N LEU A 8 14.14 -1.02 1.69
CA LEU A 8 14.22 -1.54 3.06
C LEU A 8 15.50 -1.04 3.76
N GLN A 9 16.63 -0.89 3.03
CA GLN A 9 17.84 -0.27 3.57
C GLN A 9 17.68 1.25 3.74
N LEU A 10 16.87 1.95 2.92
CA LEU A 10 16.65 3.39 3.07
C LEU A 10 15.82 3.71 4.33
N VAL A 11 14.85 2.88 4.70
CA VAL A 11 14.13 3.01 5.97
C VAL A 11 15.08 2.82 7.17
N MET A 12 16.17 2.07 7.00
CA MET A 12 17.12 1.80 8.08
C MET A 12 18.32 2.76 8.12
N MET A 13 18.69 3.40 7.01
CA MET A 13 19.72 4.45 7.01
C MET A 13 19.19 5.85 7.35
N ALA A 14 17.89 6.07 7.33
CA ALA A 14 17.27 7.35 7.63
C ALA A 14 17.44 7.81 9.11
N GLY A 15 17.94 6.95 10.01
CA GLY A 15 18.23 7.32 11.39
C GLY A 15 19.30 8.39 11.58
N ALA A 16 20.02 8.79 10.54
CA ALA A 16 21.10 9.77 10.63
C ALA A 16 20.79 11.14 9.99
N LEU A 17 19.64 11.31 9.30
CA LEU A 17 19.36 12.50 8.48
C LEU A 17 18.08 13.27 8.82
N PHE A 18 17.26 12.79 9.79
CA PHE A 18 16.02 13.46 10.13
C PHE A 18 15.97 13.81 11.61
N GLY A 19 15.74 15.07 11.92
CA GLY A 19 15.43 15.58 13.26
C GLY A 19 14.10 15.06 13.85
N ALA A 20 13.55 13.99 13.31
CA ALA A 20 12.30 13.35 13.73
C ALA A 20 12.63 11.98 14.33
N GLY A 21 13.19 11.89 15.49
CA GLY A 21 13.17 10.81 16.49
C GLY A 21 13.06 9.33 16.07
N PHE A 22 13.37 8.95 14.81
CA PHE A 22 13.36 7.55 14.36
C PHE A 22 14.74 6.92 14.56
N THR A 23 14.75 5.71 15.14
CA THR A 23 15.96 4.91 15.32
C THR A 23 15.79 3.56 14.64
N SER A 24 16.87 3.05 14.02
CA SER A 24 16.88 1.69 13.50
C SER A 24 16.82 0.69 14.65
N GLN A 25 15.89 -0.28 14.54
CA GLN A 25 15.73 -1.35 15.52
C GLN A 25 16.41 -2.67 15.06
N GLY A 26 17.05 -2.68 13.88
CA GLY A 26 17.71 -3.86 13.33
C GLY A 26 17.21 -4.25 11.95
N PHE A 27 17.41 -5.50 11.57
CA PHE A 27 17.07 -6.06 10.27
C PHE A 27 16.15 -7.26 10.41
N LEU A 28 15.32 -7.51 9.39
CA LEU A 28 14.55 -8.74 9.30
C LEU A 28 15.48 -9.91 8.96
N GLU A 29 15.27 -11.04 9.63
CA GLU A 29 16.01 -12.27 9.41
C GLU A 29 15.34 -13.10 8.31
N PHE A 30 15.72 -12.86 7.06
CA PHE A 30 15.20 -13.60 5.93
C PHE A 30 15.72 -15.04 5.91
N PRO A 31 14.85 -16.05 5.70
CA PRO A 31 15.26 -17.44 5.65
C PRO A 31 16.14 -17.72 4.42
N LYS A 32 17.31 -18.32 4.63
CA LYS A 32 18.26 -18.68 3.55
C LYS A 32 17.70 -19.75 2.60
N SER A 33 16.70 -20.50 3.03
CA SER A 33 16.06 -21.57 2.26
C SER A 33 14.99 -21.08 1.28
N GLU A 34 14.64 -19.79 1.28
CA GLU A 34 13.61 -19.23 0.43
C GLU A 34 14.20 -18.20 -0.56
N GLU A 35 13.74 -18.27 -1.80
CA GLU A 35 14.08 -17.30 -2.83
C GLU A 35 13.27 -16.03 -2.62
N ILE A 36 13.95 -14.90 -2.41
CA ILE A 36 13.35 -13.61 -2.17
C ILE A 36 13.40 -12.78 -3.45
N GLY A 37 12.23 -12.48 -4.01
CA GLY A 37 12.09 -11.57 -5.15
C GLY A 37 12.07 -10.09 -4.75
N ALA A 38 11.79 -9.25 -5.72
CA ALA A 38 11.64 -7.81 -5.48
C ALA A 38 10.51 -7.54 -4.47
N MET A 39 10.81 -6.82 -3.39
CA MET A 39 9.84 -6.45 -2.37
C MET A 39 8.91 -5.35 -2.89
N SER A 40 7.62 -5.44 -2.59
CA SER A 40 6.61 -4.51 -3.05
C SER A 40 5.84 -3.81 -1.93
N ALA A 41 5.62 -4.47 -0.80
CA ALA A 41 4.92 -3.87 0.33
C ALA A 41 5.42 -4.41 1.67
N VAL A 42 5.22 -3.61 2.71
CA VAL A 42 5.44 -3.98 4.11
C VAL A 42 4.29 -3.43 4.95
N GLU A 43 3.85 -4.20 5.93
CA GLU A 43 2.81 -3.81 6.89
C GLU A 43 3.14 -4.35 8.27
N VAL A 44 2.69 -3.66 9.32
CA VAL A 44 2.85 -4.10 10.71
C VAL A 44 1.48 -4.17 11.36
N ASP A 45 1.11 -5.32 11.90
CA ASP A 45 -0.16 -5.48 12.60
C ASP A 45 -0.14 -4.93 14.04
N ALA A 46 -1.33 -4.87 14.65
CA ALA A 46 -1.49 -4.40 16.03
C ALA A 46 -0.74 -5.24 17.08
N LYS A 47 -0.28 -6.45 16.74
CA LYS A 47 0.53 -7.33 17.59
C LYS A 47 2.03 -7.15 17.38
N GLY A 48 2.41 -6.25 16.45
CA GLY A 48 3.80 -5.99 16.06
C GLY A 48 4.40 -7.05 15.13
N ARG A 49 3.58 -7.92 14.53
CA ARG A 49 4.07 -8.81 13.48
C ARG A 49 4.29 -8.01 12.21
N ILE A 50 5.37 -8.31 11.51
CA ILE A 50 5.77 -7.63 10.28
C ILE A 50 5.43 -8.56 9.10
N TYR A 51 4.75 -8.03 8.12
CA TYR A 51 4.38 -8.71 6.88
C TYR A 51 5.14 -8.07 5.73
N VAL A 52 5.79 -8.88 4.92
CA VAL A 52 6.51 -8.44 3.72
C VAL A 52 5.89 -9.13 2.52
N LEU A 53 5.57 -8.36 1.50
CA LEU A 53 5.15 -8.87 0.20
C LEU A 53 6.29 -8.73 -0.80
N HIS A 54 6.62 -9.81 -1.50
CA HIS A 54 7.66 -9.82 -2.52
C HIS A 54 7.23 -10.64 -3.73
N ARG A 55 8.00 -10.59 -4.82
CA ARG A 55 7.68 -11.25 -6.10
C ARG A 55 8.43 -12.56 -6.31
N GLY A 56 8.78 -13.26 -5.23
CA GLY A 56 9.33 -14.61 -5.26
C GLY A 56 8.25 -15.69 -5.12
N PRO A 57 8.62 -16.97 -5.03
CA PRO A 57 7.68 -18.11 -5.04
C PRO A 57 6.66 -18.12 -3.92
N LYS A 58 7.03 -17.69 -2.70
CA LYS A 58 6.14 -17.58 -1.54
C LYS A 58 5.95 -16.11 -1.15
N PRO A 59 5.11 -15.36 -1.84
CA PRO A 59 5.14 -13.90 -1.83
C PRO A 59 4.86 -13.23 -0.50
N VAL A 60 4.12 -13.84 0.40
CA VAL A 60 3.80 -13.23 1.71
C VAL A 60 4.69 -13.86 2.77
N MET A 61 5.54 -13.05 3.39
CA MET A 61 6.38 -13.44 4.52
C MET A 61 5.90 -12.79 5.80
N VAL A 62 5.92 -13.53 6.89
CA VAL A 62 5.54 -13.07 8.23
C VAL A 62 6.72 -13.18 9.17
N PHE A 63 7.00 -12.09 9.86
CA PHE A 63 8.03 -12.01 10.90
C PHE A 63 7.40 -11.67 12.25
N ASP A 64 8.01 -12.10 13.32
CA ASP A 64 7.65 -11.67 14.66
C ASP A 64 8.12 -10.21 14.90
N ARG A 65 7.75 -9.66 16.07
CA ARG A 65 8.13 -8.29 16.44
C ARG A 65 9.65 -8.09 16.64
N GLN A 66 10.41 -9.18 16.74
CA GLN A 66 11.86 -9.18 16.80
C GLN A 66 12.53 -9.29 15.43
N GLY A 67 11.74 -9.39 14.34
CA GLY A 67 12.24 -9.51 12.99
C GLY A 67 12.61 -10.94 12.58
N ARG A 68 12.29 -11.97 13.39
CA ARG A 68 12.58 -13.37 13.08
C ARG A 68 11.48 -13.94 12.18
N HIS A 69 11.87 -14.63 11.12
CA HIS A 69 10.93 -15.27 10.20
C HIS A 69 10.05 -16.30 10.90
N VAL A 70 8.74 -16.22 10.67
CA VAL A 70 7.74 -17.13 11.25
C VAL A 70 7.23 -18.11 10.19
N ARG A 71 6.85 -17.62 9.00
CA ARG A 71 6.33 -18.41 7.88
C ARG A 71 6.25 -17.59 6.60
N SER A 72 6.11 -18.31 5.48
CA SER A 72 5.77 -17.75 4.17
C SER A 72 4.62 -18.51 3.53
N PHE A 73 3.82 -17.84 2.69
CA PHE A 73 2.68 -18.43 2.00
C PHE A 73 2.34 -17.70 0.70
N GLY A 74 1.32 -18.19 -0.02
CA GLY A 74 0.81 -17.60 -1.26
C GLY A 74 1.43 -18.19 -2.51
N ASP A 75 2.09 -19.34 -2.39
CA ASP A 75 2.71 -20.05 -3.52
C ASP A 75 1.71 -20.32 -4.64
N GLY A 76 2.12 -20.01 -5.89
CA GLY A 76 1.29 -20.18 -7.10
C GLY A 76 0.08 -19.23 -7.22
N LEU A 77 -0.17 -18.34 -6.24
CA LEU A 77 -1.35 -17.47 -6.23
C LEU A 77 -1.10 -16.09 -6.82
N PHE A 78 0.14 -15.72 -7.13
CA PHE A 78 0.47 -14.37 -7.57
C PHE A 78 1.19 -14.37 -8.92
N LYS A 79 0.93 -13.31 -9.70
CA LYS A 79 1.67 -13.00 -10.92
C LYS A 79 2.54 -11.76 -10.76
N VAL A 80 1.96 -10.67 -10.23
CA VAL A 80 2.68 -9.45 -9.85
C VAL A 80 2.12 -8.94 -8.54
N ALA A 81 2.59 -9.50 -7.43
CA ALA A 81 2.26 -9.06 -6.08
C ALA A 81 2.63 -7.59 -5.89
N HIS A 82 1.71 -6.73 -5.37
CA HIS A 82 1.94 -5.29 -5.29
C HIS A 82 1.66 -4.69 -3.90
N GLY A 83 0.43 -4.58 -3.47
CA GLY A 83 0.03 -4.02 -2.18
C GLY A 83 -0.28 -5.09 -1.13
N LEU A 84 -0.05 -4.77 0.13
CA LEU A 84 -0.39 -5.61 1.27
C LEU A 84 -0.88 -4.76 2.42
N ARG A 85 -2.00 -5.16 3.04
CA ARG A 85 -2.55 -4.57 4.27
C ARG A 85 -3.11 -5.64 5.19
N VAL A 86 -3.13 -5.35 6.48
CA VAL A 86 -3.73 -6.20 7.51
C VAL A 86 -4.99 -5.52 8.05
N ASP A 87 -6.14 -6.23 7.99
CA ASP A 87 -7.38 -5.71 8.54
C ASP A 87 -7.43 -5.87 10.08
N ARG A 88 -8.44 -5.28 10.72
CA ARG A 88 -8.60 -5.32 12.19
C ARG A 88 -8.83 -6.71 12.75
N GLN A 89 -9.28 -7.67 11.92
CA GLN A 89 -9.43 -9.07 12.30
C GLN A 89 -8.11 -9.84 12.16
N GLY A 90 -7.07 -9.20 11.60
CA GLY A 90 -5.75 -9.79 11.35
C GLY A 90 -5.68 -10.55 10.02
N ASN A 91 -6.70 -10.44 9.15
CA ASN A 91 -6.61 -11.01 7.81
C ASN A 91 -5.68 -10.16 6.94
N ILE A 92 -4.96 -10.84 6.07
CA ILE A 92 -4.00 -10.22 5.16
C ILE A 92 -4.70 -10.01 3.81
N TRP A 93 -4.72 -8.77 3.36
CA TRP A 93 -5.21 -8.39 2.05
C TRP A 93 -4.07 -8.03 1.13
N THR A 94 -4.12 -8.50 -0.11
CA THR A 94 -3.09 -8.22 -1.12
C THR A 94 -3.72 -7.77 -2.42
N THR A 95 -2.97 -7.01 -3.22
CA THR A 95 -3.31 -6.71 -4.61
C THR A 95 -2.38 -7.45 -5.55
N ASP A 96 -2.89 -7.83 -6.72
CA ASP A 96 -2.09 -8.35 -7.83
C ASP A 96 -2.35 -7.54 -9.10
N ASN A 97 -1.33 -6.83 -9.57
CA ASN A 97 -1.46 -5.92 -10.70
C ASN A 97 -1.69 -6.63 -12.02
N ALA A 98 -1.14 -7.81 -12.22
CA ALA A 98 -1.24 -8.55 -13.47
C ALA A 98 -2.46 -9.49 -13.51
N LEU A 99 -2.93 -9.92 -12.36
CA LEU A 99 -4.15 -10.72 -12.23
C LEU A 99 -5.39 -9.86 -12.01
N HIS A 100 -5.22 -8.56 -11.74
CA HIS A 100 -6.31 -7.57 -11.59
C HIS A 100 -7.26 -7.89 -10.44
N VAL A 101 -6.77 -8.49 -9.36
CA VAL A 101 -7.56 -8.95 -8.22
C VAL A 101 -7.02 -8.47 -6.89
N LEU A 102 -7.91 -8.51 -5.88
CA LEU A 102 -7.56 -8.46 -4.47
C LEU A 102 -7.72 -9.86 -3.88
N ARG A 103 -6.84 -10.27 -2.96
CA ARG A 103 -6.96 -11.54 -2.23
C ARG A 103 -6.96 -11.31 -0.74
N LYS A 104 -7.83 -12.04 -0.05
CA LYS A 104 -7.92 -12.08 1.40
C LYS A 104 -7.40 -13.41 1.91
N PHE A 105 -6.48 -13.35 2.86
CA PHE A 105 -5.95 -14.53 3.55
C PHE A 105 -6.26 -14.45 5.04
N SER A 106 -6.44 -15.62 5.68
CA SER A 106 -6.48 -15.69 7.13
C SER A 106 -5.12 -15.31 7.75
N PRO A 107 -5.07 -15.04 9.07
CA PRO A 107 -3.80 -14.83 9.78
C PRO A 107 -2.80 -16.00 9.60
N GLU A 108 -3.28 -17.22 9.32
CA GLU A 108 -2.46 -18.42 9.10
C GLU A 108 -1.99 -18.58 7.65
N GLY A 109 -2.51 -17.74 6.71
CA GLY A 109 -2.15 -17.75 5.30
C GLY A 109 -3.09 -18.56 4.39
N LYS A 110 -4.27 -18.99 4.89
CA LYS A 110 -5.28 -19.64 4.06
C LYS A 110 -6.01 -18.60 3.21
N LEU A 111 -6.13 -18.81 1.90
CA LEU A 111 -6.96 -17.99 1.01
C LEU A 111 -8.44 -18.08 1.43
N LEU A 112 -9.04 -16.93 1.72
CA LEU A 112 -10.44 -16.82 2.16
C LEU A 112 -11.35 -16.28 1.07
N ALA A 113 -10.85 -15.32 0.25
CA ALA A 113 -11.63 -14.68 -0.81
C ALA A 113 -10.73 -14.11 -1.90
N THR A 114 -11.29 -13.99 -3.10
CA THR A 114 -10.75 -13.20 -4.22
C THR A 114 -11.83 -12.21 -4.65
N VAL A 115 -11.47 -10.94 -4.83
CA VAL A 115 -12.34 -9.87 -5.33
C VAL A 115 -11.80 -9.43 -6.69
N GLY A 116 -12.66 -9.41 -7.69
CA GLY A 116 -12.30 -9.33 -9.10
C GLY A 116 -12.31 -10.71 -9.77
N GLU A 117 -12.11 -10.75 -11.08
CA GLU A 117 -11.97 -11.97 -11.88
C GLU A 117 -10.52 -12.11 -12.34
N GLU A 118 -9.88 -13.22 -12.01
CA GLU A 118 -8.46 -13.44 -12.23
C GLU A 118 -8.09 -13.33 -13.71
N GLY A 119 -7.13 -12.48 -14.03
CA GLY A 119 -6.64 -12.22 -15.38
C GLY A 119 -7.56 -11.34 -16.23
N LYS A 120 -8.70 -10.90 -15.71
CA LYS A 120 -9.66 -10.07 -16.45
C LYS A 120 -9.64 -8.63 -15.95
N ALA A 121 -9.03 -7.76 -16.75
CA ALA A 121 -9.06 -6.33 -16.50
C ALA A 121 -10.42 -5.72 -16.91
N GLY A 122 -10.97 -4.84 -16.08
CA GLY A 122 -12.20 -4.10 -16.41
C GLY A 122 -12.28 -2.77 -15.69
N ASN A 123 -13.32 -1.99 -16.01
CA ASN A 123 -13.59 -0.68 -15.40
C ASN A 123 -15.07 -0.57 -14.99
N ASP A 124 -15.63 -1.64 -14.49
CA ASP A 124 -16.99 -1.73 -13.96
C ASP A 124 -16.98 -1.88 -12.43
N GLU A 125 -18.09 -2.29 -11.85
CA GLU A 125 -18.27 -2.44 -10.40
C GLU A 125 -17.61 -3.70 -9.82
N THR A 126 -17.24 -4.67 -10.67
CA THR A 126 -16.75 -5.98 -10.27
C THR A 126 -15.30 -6.25 -10.68
N HIS A 127 -14.76 -5.45 -11.59
CA HIS A 127 -13.41 -5.62 -12.13
C HIS A 127 -12.50 -4.43 -11.82
N PHE A 128 -11.21 -4.72 -11.73
CA PHE A 128 -10.13 -3.74 -11.60
C PHE A 128 -9.21 -3.79 -12.81
N ARG A 129 -8.33 -2.80 -12.90
CA ARG A 129 -7.18 -2.83 -13.81
C ARG A 129 -5.93 -2.44 -13.02
N SER A 130 -5.05 -3.40 -12.78
CA SER A 130 -3.81 -3.22 -12.02
C SER A 130 -4.05 -2.47 -10.69
N PRO A 131 -4.77 -3.08 -9.73
CA PRO A 131 -4.98 -2.47 -8.41
C PRO A 131 -3.65 -2.43 -7.65
N ASP A 132 -3.26 -1.24 -7.16
CA ASP A 132 -1.95 -1.02 -6.53
C ASP A 132 -1.98 -1.16 -5.01
N ASP A 133 -2.91 -0.52 -4.32
CA ASP A 133 -2.93 -0.49 -2.86
C ASP A 133 -4.36 -0.51 -2.28
N ILE A 134 -4.47 -0.83 -0.99
CA ILE A 134 -5.72 -0.90 -0.23
C ILE A 134 -5.52 -0.19 1.10
N VAL A 135 -6.55 0.51 1.61
CA VAL A 135 -6.62 0.92 3.02
C VAL A 135 -8.02 0.69 3.56
N PHE A 136 -8.17 0.64 4.90
CA PHE A 136 -9.44 0.37 5.56
C PHE A 136 -9.94 1.60 6.31
N THR A 137 -11.21 1.94 6.11
CA THR A 137 -11.89 3.01 6.84
C THR A 137 -12.14 2.62 8.30
N SER A 138 -12.55 3.59 9.14
CA SER A 138 -12.99 3.35 10.51
C SER A 138 -14.17 2.36 10.60
N ARG A 139 -14.95 2.24 9.51
CA ARG A 139 -16.08 1.31 9.36
C ARG A 139 -15.72 -0.02 8.70
N HIS A 140 -14.42 -0.30 8.53
CA HIS A 140 -13.89 -1.50 7.88
C HIS A 140 -14.18 -1.62 6.37
N GLU A 141 -14.67 -0.59 5.71
CA GLU A 141 -14.78 -0.56 4.27
C GLU A 141 -13.39 -0.45 3.63
N MET A 142 -13.23 -0.99 2.44
CA MET A 142 -11.96 -0.92 1.70
C MET A 142 -11.95 0.27 0.74
N ILE A 143 -10.85 0.97 0.68
CA ILE A 143 -10.53 1.96 -0.35
C ILE A 143 -9.37 1.38 -1.16
N VAL A 144 -9.57 1.24 -2.46
CA VAL A 144 -8.64 0.58 -3.38
C VAL A 144 -8.14 1.57 -4.42
N ALA A 145 -6.83 1.64 -4.62
CA ALA A 145 -6.23 2.34 -5.75
C ALA A 145 -6.31 1.45 -7.00
N ASP A 146 -7.29 1.68 -7.85
CA ASP A 146 -7.44 1.00 -9.14
C ASP A 146 -6.64 1.76 -10.21
N ALA A 147 -5.31 1.65 -10.11
CA ALA A 147 -4.33 2.50 -10.76
C ALA A 147 -4.43 2.45 -12.29
N GLY A 148 -4.63 1.27 -12.85
CA GLY A 148 -4.76 1.11 -14.30
C GLY A 148 -6.01 1.78 -14.89
N ASN A 149 -7.04 2.03 -14.08
CA ASN A 149 -8.24 2.79 -14.45
C ASN A 149 -8.15 4.27 -14.05
N GLY A 150 -7.16 4.65 -13.23
CA GLY A 150 -7.02 6.01 -12.71
C GLY A 150 -8.15 6.40 -11.76
N ARG A 151 -8.69 5.45 -11.00
CA ARG A 151 -9.79 5.67 -10.06
C ARG A 151 -9.50 5.10 -8.68
N ILE A 152 -10.22 5.59 -7.69
CA ILE A 152 -10.28 5.02 -6.35
C ILE A 152 -11.64 4.33 -6.21
N VAL A 153 -11.64 3.09 -5.75
CA VAL A 153 -12.87 2.29 -5.55
C VAL A 153 -13.10 2.08 -4.07
N ARG A 154 -14.33 2.28 -3.62
CA ARG A 154 -14.78 1.97 -2.27
C ARG A 154 -15.61 0.70 -2.29
N LEU A 155 -15.22 -0.26 -1.48
CA LEU A 155 -15.88 -1.56 -1.32
C LEU A 155 -16.33 -1.75 0.12
N SER A 156 -17.33 -2.59 0.32
CA SER A 156 -17.69 -3.12 1.63
C SER A 156 -16.64 -4.12 2.14
N THR A 157 -16.76 -4.53 3.39
CA THR A 157 -15.86 -5.53 4.04
C THR A 157 -15.88 -6.91 3.39
N ASP A 158 -16.95 -7.24 2.65
CA ASP A 158 -17.11 -8.47 1.88
C ASP A 158 -16.78 -8.30 0.38
N GLY A 159 -16.18 -7.15 0.00
CA GLY A 159 -15.67 -6.89 -1.36
C GLY A 159 -16.73 -6.40 -2.35
N LYS A 160 -17.95 -6.03 -1.92
CA LYS A 160 -18.98 -5.49 -2.81
C LYS A 160 -18.74 -4.01 -3.08
N TYR A 161 -18.99 -3.62 -4.32
CA TYR A 161 -18.89 -2.23 -4.76
C TYR A 161 -19.88 -1.32 -4.01
N ILE A 162 -19.37 -0.15 -3.56
CA ILE A 162 -20.18 0.91 -2.95
C ILE A 162 -20.17 2.14 -3.85
N SER A 163 -18.96 2.59 -4.26
CA SER A 163 -18.78 3.78 -5.09
C SER A 163 -17.36 3.84 -5.65
N SER A 164 -17.14 4.72 -6.63
CA SER A 164 -15.79 5.06 -7.08
C SER A 164 -15.72 6.54 -7.46
N TRP A 165 -14.49 7.08 -7.48
CA TRP A 165 -14.22 8.43 -7.97
C TRP A 165 -12.89 8.50 -8.69
N GLY A 166 -12.70 9.55 -9.49
CA GLY A 166 -11.51 9.74 -10.30
C GLY A 166 -11.62 9.14 -11.68
N LYS A 167 -10.71 9.54 -12.51
CA LYS A 167 -10.44 9.02 -13.87
C LYS A 167 -9.00 9.34 -14.24
N LYS A 168 -8.50 8.79 -15.33
CA LYS A 168 -7.17 9.14 -15.85
C LYS A 168 -7.08 10.61 -16.23
N GLY A 169 -6.01 11.28 -15.77
CA GLY A 169 -5.73 12.67 -16.11
C GLY A 169 -4.84 13.39 -15.12
N LYS A 170 -4.79 14.73 -15.24
CA LYS A 170 -3.94 15.62 -14.44
C LYS A 170 -4.73 16.66 -13.63
N ALA A 171 -6.00 16.84 -13.93
CA ALA A 171 -6.83 17.78 -13.21
C ALA A 171 -7.06 17.33 -11.76
N VAL A 172 -7.67 18.20 -10.98
CA VAL A 172 -8.11 17.92 -9.62
C VAL A 172 -9.08 16.73 -9.62
N GLY A 173 -8.84 15.73 -8.78
CA GLY A 173 -9.65 14.51 -8.73
C GLY A 173 -9.39 13.52 -9.86
N GLU A 174 -8.46 13.79 -10.77
CA GLU A 174 -7.95 12.85 -11.78
C GLU A 174 -6.61 12.28 -11.32
N PHE A 175 -6.24 11.09 -11.84
CA PHE A 175 -5.01 10.39 -11.49
C PHE A 175 -4.27 9.92 -12.75
N ALA A 176 -2.98 10.23 -12.85
CA ALA A 176 -2.12 9.61 -13.85
C ALA A 176 -1.69 8.20 -13.41
N ALA A 177 -1.38 8.04 -12.13
CA ALA A 177 -1.12 6.74 -11.50
C ALA A 177 -1.42 6.85 -9.98
N ALA A 178 -2.63 6.48 -9.56
CA ALA A 178 -2.97 6.35 -8.14
C ALA A 178 -2.24 5.13 -7.57
N HIS A 179 -1.14 5.35 -6.83
CA HIS A 179 -0.24 4.28 -6.38
C HIS A 179 -0.45 3.91 -4.91
N GLY A 180 0.15 4.64 -3.99
CA GLY A 180 0.02 4.38 -2.56
C GLY A 180 -1.19 5.06 -1.94
N LEU A 181 -1.78 4.43 -0.95
CA LEU A 181 -2.89 4.96 -0.15
C LEU A 181 -2.50 5.07 1.32
N ALA A 182 -3.00 6.10 1.98
CA ALA A 182 -3.07 6.15 3.43
C ALA A 182 -4.43 6.71 3.87
N ILE A 183 -4.82 6.41 5.10
CA ILE A 183 -6.07 6.91 5.68
C ILE A 183 -5.81 7.36 7.11
N ASP A 184 -6.40 8.46 7.53
CA ASP A 184 -6.26 8.96 8.90
C ASP A 184 -7.46 8.61 9.79
N LYS A 185 -7.35 8.95 11.06
CA LYS A 185 -8.41 8.72 12.08
C LYS A 185 -9.73 9.45 11.81
N ARG A 186 -9.77 10.38 10.84
CA ARG A 186 -10.97 11.10 10.39
C ARG A 186 -11.50 10.55 9.06
N ASP A 187 -11.00 9.40 8.62
CA ASP A 187 -11.32 8.79 7.32
C ASP A 187 -11.00 9.70 6.13
N ARG A 188 -9.98 10.58 6.22
CA ARG A 188 -9.43 11.26 5.05
C ARG A 188 -8.49 10.31 4.32
N VAL A 189 -8.72 10.18 3.01
CA VAL A 189 -7.94 9.31 2.13
C VAL A 189 -6.86 10.11 1.44
N TYR A 190 -5.62 9.71 1.62
CA TYR A 190 -4.44 10.29 0.97
C TYR A 190 -4.05 9.36 -0.17
N VAL A 191 -3.87 9.93 -1.36
CA VAL A 191 -3.55 9.20 -2.59
C VAL A 191 -2.25 9.72 -3.17
N ALA A 192 -1.23 8.88 -3.25
CA ALA A 192 -0.03 9.17 -4.01
C ALA A 192 -0.36 9.10 -5.51
N ASP A 193 -0.63 10.24 -6.12
CA ASP A 193 -0.83 10.37 -7.56
C ASP A 193 0.54 10.48 -8.23
N ARG A 194 1.23 9.32 -8.27
CA ARG A 194 2.63 9.18 -8.64
C ARG A 194 2.94 9.81 -10.00
N GLY A 195 2.13 9.52 -11.00
CA GLY A 195 2.35 10.03 -12.35
C GLY A 195 2.13 11.55 -12.50
N ASN A 196 1.58 12.21 -11.48
CA ASN A 196 1.41 13.67 -11.42
C ASN A 196 2.26 14.32 -10.32
N ASN A 197 3.16 13.58 -9.68
CA ASN A 197 4.11 14.08 -8.67
C ASN A 197 3.44 14.82 -7.52
N ARG A 198 2.27 14.32 -7.05
CA ARG A 198 1.49 14.94 -6.00
C ARG A 198 0.85 13.93 -5.07
N VAL A 199 0.43 14.38 -3.89
CA VAL A 199 -0.51 13.68 -3.01
C VAL A 199 -1.84 14.43 -3.04
N GLN A 200 -2.94 13.74 -3.33
CA GLN A 200 -4.28 14.30 -3.26
C GLN A 200 -5.00 13.76 -2.02
N VAL A 201 -5.82 14.60 -1.37
CA VAL A 201 -6.55 14.25 -0.15
C VAL A 201 -8.04 14.29 -0.43
N PHE A 202 -8.76 13.23 -0.03
CA PHE A 202 -10.20 13.10 -0.27
C PHE A 202 -10.95 12.69 1.01
N SER A 203 -12.23 12.99 1.05
CA SER A 203 -13.15 12.25 1.93
C SER A 203 -13.42 10.86 1.37
N ILE A 204 -13.93 9.93 2.17
CA ILE A 204 -14.36 8.59 1.72
C ILE A 204 -15.49 8.60 0.66
N LYS A 205 -16.10 9.77 0.42
CA LYS A 205 -17.12 9.97 -0.63
C LYS A 205 -16.54 10.56 -1.92
N GLY A 206 -15.20 10.69 -2.00
CA GLY A 206 -14.51 11.23 -3.17
C GLY A 206 -14.52 12.75 -3.30
N LYS A 207 -14.99 13.50 -2.26
CA LYS A 207 -14.85 14.97 -2.25
C LYS A 207 -13.39 15.30 -1.99
N GLN A 208 -12.74 16.04 -2.89
CA GLN A 208 -11.39 16.52 -2.68
C GLN A 208 -11.33 17.51 -1.51
N LEU A 209 -10.33 17.35 -0.68
CA LEU A 209 -10.07 18.15 0.52
C LEU A 209 -8.76 18.92 0.44
N GLY A 210 -7.80 18.46 -0.37
CA GLY A 210 -6.50 19.10 -0.53
C GLY A 210 -5.64 18.44 -1.61
N GLU A 211 -4.55 19.12 -1.93
CA GLU A 211 -3.52 18.68 -2.87
C GLU A 211 -2.17 19.17 -2.37
N TRP A 212 -1.19 18.27 -2.27
CA TRP A 212 0.16 18.58 -1.85
C TRP A 212 1.14 18.25 -2.97
N LYS A 213 2.05 19.19 -3.24
CA LYS A 213 3.04 19.14 -4.33
C LYS A 213 4.47 19.14 -3.78
N GLY A 214 5.45 19.08 -4.66
CA GLY A 214 6.87 19.11 -4.28
C GLY A 214 7.50 17.72 -4.14
N PHE A 215 6.84 16.70 -4.72
CA PHE A 215 7.36 15.34 -4.84
C PHE A 215 7.94 15.11 -6.23
N GLY A 216 8.97 14.28 -6.32
CA GLY A 216 9.49 13.79 -7.61
C GLY A 216 8.69 12.62 -8.14
N ASN A 217 8.40 11.65 -7.27
CA ASN A 217 7.65 10.43 -7.62
C ASN A 217 7.17 9.74 -6.34
N PRO A 218 6.03 10.18 -5.74
CA PRO A 218 5.54 9.62 -4.48
C PRO A 218 5.01 8.20 -4.69
N PHE A 219 5.54 7.24 -3.92
CA PHE A 219 5.16 5.83 -3.99
C PHE A 219 4.27 5.41 -2.83
N GLY A 220 4.86 5.27 -1.65
CA GLY A 220 4.20 4.79 -0.44
C GLY A 220 3.80 5.93 0.48
N LEU A 221 2.68 5.75 1.16
CA LEU A 221 2.15 6.67 2.14
C LEU A 221 1.93 5.95 3.47
N LEU A 222 2.29 6.59 4.57
CA LEU A 222 2.02 6.11 5.92
C LEU A 222 1.56 7.26 6.81
N VAL A 223 0.36 7.15 7.35
CA VAL A 223 -0.10 8.03 8.43
C VAL A 223 0.50 7.55 9.74
N TYR A 224 1.24 8.42 10.43
CA TYR A 224 1.83 8.18 11.72
C TYR A 224 1.50 9.32 12.69
N GLY A 225 0.60 9.07 13.63
CA GLY A 225 0.09 10.11 14.51
C GLY A 225 -0.71 11.19 13.76
N ASP A 226 -0.23 12.41 13.81
CA ASP A 226 -0.79 13.56 13.10
C ASP A 226 0.04 13.96 11.86
N ASP A 227 0.88 13.03 11.38
CA ASP A 227 1.80 13.23 10.28
C ASP A 227 1.58 12.21 9.15
N LEU A 228 2.03 12.56 7.93
CA LEU A 228 2.13 11.71 6.78
C LEU A 228 3.59 11.52 6.37
N LEU A 229 4.03 10.29 6.31
CA LEU A 229 5.31 9.93 5.69
C LEU A 229 5.06 9.56 4.23
N VAL A 230 5.84 10.14 3.33
CA VAL A 230 5.77 9.90 1.88
C VAL A 230 7.12 9.40 1.40
N SER A 231 7.18 8.16 0.86
CA SER A 231 8.36 7.70 0.17
C SER A 231 8.39 8.30 -1.24
N ASP A 232 9.45 9.03 -1.56
CA ASP A 232 9.61 9.74 -2.82
C ASP A 232 10.80 9.13 -3.60
N GLY A 233 10.49 8.33 -4.62
CA GLY A 233 11.45 7.45 -5.27
C GLY A 233 12.49 8.18 -6.09
N ASP A 234 12.11 9.18 -6.87
CA ASP A 234 13.03 9.85 -7.81
C ASP A 234 14.03 10.75 -7.08
N VAL A 235 13.67 11.27 -5.92
CA VAL A 235 14.53 12.10 -5.09
C VAL A 235 15.14 11.37 -3.90
N HIS A 236 14.92 10.05 -3.81
CA HIS A 236 15.50 9.15 -2.80
C HIS A 236 15.33 9.64 -1.36
N ARG A 237 14.13 10.12 -1.00
CA ARG A 237 13.84 10.63 0.34
C ARG A 237 12.53 10.09 0.91
N ILE A 238 12.39 10.19 2.22
CA ILE A 238 11.10 10.12 2.91
C ILE A 238 10.75 11.53 3.36
N SER A 239 9.66 12.08 2.83
CA SER A 239 9.13 13.38 3.25
C SER A 239 8.21 13.19 4.44
N HIS A 240 8.32 14.05 5.45
CA HIS A 240 7.51 14.07 6.65
C HIS A 240 6.63 15.32 6.62
N LEU A 241 5.31 15.16 6.54
CA LEU A 241 4.37 16.25 6.36
C LEU A 241 3.30 16.22 7.47
N ARG A 242 2.83 17.38 7.89
CA ARG A 242 1.71 17.47 8.82
C ARG A 242 0.39 17.18 8.11
N LEU A 243 -0.47 16.39 8.73
CA LEU A 243 -1.81 16.07 8.18
C LEU A 243 -2.76 17.27 8.14
N THR A 244 -2.45 18.36 8.84
CA THR A 244 -3.29 19.58 8.88
C THR A 244 -3.28 20.32 7.56
N ASP A 245 -2.11 20.50 6.96
CA ASP A 245 -1.88 21.40 5.83
C ASP A 245 -0.83 20.91 4.82
N GLY A 246 -0.18 19.77 5.08
CA GLY A 246 0.89 19.25 4.24
C GLY A 246 2.23 19.98 4.36
N SER A 247 2.42 20.80 5.39
CA SER A 247 3.71 21.44 5.67
C SER A 247 4.74 20.40 6.17
N ILE A 248 6.01 20.63 5.84
CA ILE A 248 7.17 19.81 6.26
C ILE A 248 7.65 20.28 7.61
#